data_04d2dbec45cd2ff7239b79f4ba545214
#
_entry.id   04d2dbec45cd2ff7239b79f4ba545214
#
_cell.length_a   1.000
_cell.length_b   1.000
_cell.length_c   1.000
_cell.angle_alpha   90.00
_cell.angle_beta   90.00
_cell.angle_gamma   90.00
#
_symmetry.space_group_name_H-M   'P 1'
#
loop_
_entity.id
_entity.type
_entity.pdbx_description
1 polymer ?
#
loop_
_entity_poly.entity_id
_entity_poly.type
_entity_poly.pdbx_seq_one_letter_code
_entity_poly.pdbx_strand_id
1 'polypeptide(L)'
;MTRRRALLPVFTVAGAALVTACGTQGIDLGSKEKQLRAQNGAEASQVHHGATLFSQRCSGCHTLAAAGTHGSATSIKYRLRTNGPNFNNRKEQYEQVLYAIRNGGFSGAIMPQNLAVGQDAVDLAKFVSRYAGTQAKSPPGPSGSPPSGF
;
A
#
# COMPACT_ATOMS: atom_id res chain seq x y z
N MET A 1 30.82 -65.20 -27.08
CA MET A 1 29.50 -64.69 -26.60
C MET A 1 29.74 -63.33 -25.94
N THR A 2 29.60 -62.27 -26.72
CA THR A 2 29.95 -60.91 -26.30
C THR A 2 28.63 -60.14 -25.98
N ARG A 3 28.36 -59.88 -24.68
CA ARG A 3 27.21 -59.09 -24.24
C ARG A 3 27.49 -57.61 -24.47
N ARG A 4 26.85 -57.01 -25.44
CA ARG A 4 26.81 -55.55 -25.61
C ARG A 4 25.88 -54.92 -24.59
N ARG A 5 26.42 -54.14 -23.66
CA ARG A 5 25.63 -53.27 -22.76
C ARG A 5 25.23 -52.02 -23.50
N ALA A 6 23.94 -51.86 -23.74
CA ALA A 6 23.38 -50.64 -24.27
C ALA A 6 23.30 -49.59 -23.14
N LEU A 7 24.01 -48.50 -23.32
CA LEU A 7 23.90 -47.29 -22.50
C LEU A 7 22.73 -46.43 -23.00
N LEU A 8 21.67 -46.33 -22.22
CA LEU A 8 20.58 -45.42 -22.49
C LEU A 8 21.00 -44.00 -22.04
N PRO A 9 20.86 -42.96 -22.87
CA PRO A 9 21.09 -41.59 -22.45
C PRO A 9 19.93 -41.13 -21.59
N VAL A 10 20.25 -40.71 -20.36
CA VAL A 10 19.32 -40.00 -19.46
C VAL A 10 19.23 -38.55 -19.95
N PHE A 11 18.15 -38.22 -20.63
CA PHE A 11 17.81 -36.82 -20.92
C PHE A 11 17.28 -36.15 -19.65
N THR A 12 18.10 -35.38 -18.95
CA THR A 12 17.67 -34.45 -17.93
C THR A 12 17.02 -33.25 -18.60
N VAL A 13 15.69 -33.18 -18.59
CA VAL A 13 14.93 -32.00 -18.97
C VAL A 13 15.05 -31.01 -17.81
N ALA A 14 15.95 -30.04 -17.95
CA ALA A 14 15.99 -28.87 -17.09
C ALA A 14 14.80 -27.99 -17.41
N GLY A 15 13.72 -28.15 -16.63
CA GLY A 15 12.55 -27.27 -16.69
C GLY A 15 12.92 -25.90 -16.16
N ALA A 16 13.16 -24.92 -17.03
CA ALA A 16 13.27 -23.52 -16.66
C ALA A 16 11.88 -23.03 -16.25
N ALA A 17 11.63 -22.92 -14.95
CA ALA A 17 10.46 -22.24 -14.41
C ALA A 17 10.61 -20.74 -14.72
N LEU A 18 9.98 -20.28 -15.79
CA LEU A 18 9.76 -18.86 -16.05
C LEU A 18 8.79 -18.34 -14.99
N VAL A 19 9.34 -17.83 -13.89
CA VAL A 19 8.59 -17.04 -12.93
C VAL A 19 8.29 -15.71 -13.63
N THR A 20 7.12 -15.63 -14.27
CA THR A 20 6.58 -14.34 -14.69
C THR A 20 6.30 -13.54 -13.43
N ALA A 21 7.28 -12.74 -12.99
CA ALA A 21 7.07 -11.71 -12.02
C ALA A 21 6.16 -10.66 -12.67
N CYS A 22 4.84 -10.83 -12.56
CA CYS A 22 3.92 -9.73 -12.67
C CYS A 22 4.40 -8.70 -11.67
N GLY A 23 4.88 -7.54 -12.16
CA GLY A 23 5.45 -6.49 -11.33
C GLY A 23 4.44 -5.98 -10.31
N THR A 24 4.37 -6.63 -9.19
CA THR A 24 3.87 -6.02 -7.97
C THR A 24 4.88 -4.95 -7.63
N GLN A 25 4.52 -3.68 -7.80
CA GLN A 25 5.27 -2.58 -7.20
C GLN A 25 5.41 -2.95 -5.73
N GLY A 26 6.65 -3.23 -5.31
CA GLY A 26 6.89 -3.91 -4.05
C GLY A 26 6.38 -3.09 -2.87
N ILE A 27 5.48 -3.68 -2.09
CA ILE A 27 5.13 -3.16 -0.77
C ILE A 27 6.38 -3.30 0.08
N ASP A 28 6.95 -2.17 0.53
CA ASP A 28 8.10 -2.13 1.42
C ASP A 28 7.71 -1.44 2.74
N LEU A 29 7.43 -2.24 3.75
CA LEU A 29 7.11 -1.78 5.09
C LEU A 29 8.35 -1.66 6.00
N GLY A 30 9.51 -2.08 5.51
CA GLY A 30 10.81 -1.89 6.12
C GLY A 30 10.95 -2.41 7.56
N SER A 31 11.80 -1.74 8.33
CA SER A 31 12.06 -2.11 9.74
C SER A 31 10.85 -1.95 10.66
N LYS A 32 9.91 -1.07 10.33
CA LYS A 32 8.68 -0.86 11.12
C LYS A 32 7.80 -2.11 11.14
N GLU A 33 7.72 -2.86 10.02
CA GLU A 33 6.98 -4.11 9.99
C GLU A 33 7.63 -5.18 10.88
N LYS A 34 8.95 -5.30 10.83
CA LYS A 34 9.68 -6.25 11.70
C LYS A 34 9.43 -5.99 13.18
N GLN A 35 9.49 -4.71 13.59
CA GLN A 35 9.18 -4.31 14.97
C GLN A 35 7.73 -4.63 15.34
N LEU A 36 6.79 -4.33 14.45
CA LEU A 36 5.37 -4.58 14.69
C LEU A 36 5.07 -6.09 14.79
N ARG A 37 5.69 -6.92 13.94
CA ARG A 37 5.56 -8.38 14.02
C ARG A 37 6.07 -8.94 15.34
N ALA A 38 7.17 -8.37 15.87
CA ALA A 38 7.72 -8.78 17.16
C ALA A 38 6.83 -8.39 18.34
N GLN A 39 6.10 -7.25 18.23
CA GLN A 39 5.22 -6.74 19.30
C GLN A 39 3.79 -7.27 19.18
N ASN A 40 3.25 -7.32 17.98
CA ASN A 40 1.86 -7.72 17.70
C ASN A 40 1.74 -8.25 16.26
N GLY A 41 1.88 -9.56 16.10
CA GLY A 41 1.81 -10.21 14.79
C GLY A 41 0.44 -10.07 14.11
N ALA A 42 -0.65 -10.01 14.86
CA ALA A 42 -2.00 -9.83 14.31
C ALA A 42 -2.15 -8.43 13.70
N GLU A 43 -1.68 -7.40 14.38
CA GLU A 43 -1.69 -6.03 13.86
C GLU A 43 -0.76 -5.89 12.64
N ALA A 44 0.40 -6.55 12.65
CA ALA A 44 1.30 -6.56 11.50
C ALA A 44 0.61 -7.15 10.25
N SER A 45 -0.16 -8.21 10.41
CA SER A 45 -0.93 -8.81 9.33
C SER A 45 -2.01 -7.87 8.80
N GLN A 46 -2.72 -7.16 9.68
CA GLN A 46 -3.71 -6.15 9.30
C GLN A 46 -3.08 -4.97 8.54
N VAL A 47 -1.94 -4.48 9.01
CA VAL A 47 -1.20 -3.39 8.35
C VAL A 47 -0.69 -3.82 6.98
N HIS A 48 -0.20 -5.05 6.84
CA HIS A 48 0.22 -5.59 5.55
C HIS A 48 -0.96 -5.74 4.58
N HIS A 49 -2.09 -6.24 5.07
CA HIS A 49 -3.33 -6.31 4.30
C HIS A 49 -3.79 -4.91 3.87
N GLY A 50 -3.75 -3.93 4.77
CA GLY A 50 -4.04 -2.52 4.45
C GLY A 50 -3.11 -1.94 3.37
N ALA A 51 -1.82 -2.28 3.38
CA ALA A 51 -0.87 -1.88 2.34
C ALA A 51 -1.24 -2.47 0.96
N THR A 52 -1.63 -3.74 0.94
CA THR A 52 -2.10 -4.43 -0.26
C THR A 52 -3.37 -3.76 -0.82
N LEU A 53 -4.35 -3.51 0.03
CA LEU A 53 -5.59 -2.83 -0.36
C LEU A 53 -5.32 -1.41 -0.88
N PHE A 54 -4.38 -0.69 -0.24
CA PHE A 54 -3.99 0.65 -0.68
C PHE A 54 -3.39 0.62 -2.10
N SER A 55 -2.48 -0.31 -2.36
CA SER A 55 -1.91 -0.50 -3.69
C SER A 55 -2.98 -0.81 -4.75
N GLN A 56 -3.99 -1.59 -4.41
CA GLN A 56 -5.05 -1.99 -5.34
C GLN A 56 -6.11 -0.92 -5.59
N ARG A 57 -6.51 -0.18 -4.55
CA ARG A 57 -7.70 0.69 -4.59
C ARG A 57 -7.40 2.19 -4.52
N CYS A 58 -6.22 2.57 -4.02
CA CYS A 58 -5.88 3.97 -3.75
C CYS A 58 -4.75 4.50 -4.64
N SER A 59 -3.99 3.59 -5.29
CA SER A 59 -2.78 3.89 -6.06
C SER A 59 -2.99 4.85 -7.24
N GLY A 60 -4.17 4.84 -7.84
CA GLY A 60 -4.49 5.71 -8.99
C GLY A 60 -4.57 7.20 -8.63
N CYS A 61 -4.82 7.53 -7.36
CA CYS A 61 -4.99 8.90 -6.88
C CYS A 61 -3.97 9.33 -5.82
N HIS A 62 -3.43 8.39 -5.04
CA HIS A 62 -2.56 8.67 -3.90
C HIS A 62 -1.15 8.13 -4.08
N THR A 63 -0.19 8.84 -3.51
CA THR A 63 1.20 8.40 -3.39
C THR A 63 1.50 8.03 -1.96
N LEU A 64 2.00 6.79 -1.76
CA LEU A 64 2.58 6.33 -0.50
C LEU A 64 3.66 5.29 -0.81
N ALA A 65 4.92 5.65 -0.58
CA ALA A 65 6.08 4.83 -0.93
C ALA A 65 6.04 3.44 -0.28
N ALA A 66 5.56 3.35 0.96
CA ALA A 66 5.41 2.07 1.67
C ALA A 66 4.48 1.07 0.93
N ALA A 67 3.54 1.57 0.12
CA ALA A 67 2.67 0.74 -0.73
C ALA A 67 3.11 0.71 -2.20
N GLY A 68 4.27 1.29 -2.55
CA GLY A 68 4.77 1.35 -3.92
C GLY A 68 3.91 2.19 -4.87
N THR A 69 3.20 3.22 -4.38
CA THR A 69 2.21 3.96 -5.18
C THR A 69 2.65 5.40 -5.48
N HIS A 70 2.24 5.92 -6.64
CA HIS A 70 2.67 7.22 -7.18
C HIS A 70 1.54 8.04 -7.82
N GLY A 71 0.29 7.90 -7.39
CA GLY A 71 -0.89 8.51 -8.02
C GLY A 71 -1.09 10.01 -7.76
N SER A 72 -0.41 10.60 -6.77
CA SER A 72 -0.50 12.04 -6.51
C SER A 72 0.26 12.84 -7.56
N ALA A 73 -0.20 14.06 -7.84
CA ALA A 73 0.56 14.98 -8.67
C ALA A 73 1.91 15.34 -8.03
N THR A 74 2.96 15.42 -8.86
CA THR A 74 4.31 15.79 -8.43
C THR A 74 4.44 17.30 -8.17
N SER A 75 3.56 18.12 -8.72
CA SER A 75 3.48 19.56 -8.47
C SER A 75 2.05 20.08 -8.60
N ILE A 76 1.78 21.22 -7.96
CA ILE A 76 0.47 21.88 -8.02
C ILE A 76 0.06 22.22 -9.47
N LYS A 77 1.03 22.61 -10.31
CA LYS A 77 0.81 22.96 -11.71
C LYS A 77 0.17 21.84 -12.53
N TYR A 78 0.49 20.59 -12.22
CA TYR A 78 0.03 19.41 -12.96
C TYR A 78 -1.05 18.61 -12.22
N ARG A 79 -1.61 19.20 -11.15
CA ARG A 79 -2.64 18.56 -10.36
C ARG A 79 -3.94 18.41 -11.12
N LEU A 80 -4.39 17.18 -11.27
CA LEU A 80 -5.74 16.83 -11.74
C LEU A 80 -6.71 16.76 -10.56
N ARG A 81 -8.00 16.90 -10.85
CA ARG A 81 -9.06 16.75 -9.81
C ARG A 81 -9.09 15.38 -9.17
N THR A 82 -8.60 14.35 -9.86
CA THR A 82 -8.48 12.98 -9.38
C THR A 82 -7.27 12.72 -8.51
N ASN A 83 -6.26 13.64 -8.50
CA ASN A 83 -5.08 13.43 -7.68
C ASN A 83 -5.38 13.74 -6.21
N GLY A 84 -5.21 12.73 -5.39
CA GLY A 84 -5.26 12.83 -3.93
C GLY A 84 -3.96 13.34 -3.30
N PRO A 85 -3.94 13.55 -1.98
CA PRO A 85 -2.72 13.92 -1.26
C PRO A 85 -1.59 12.92 -1.42
N ASN A 86 -0.36 13.45 -1.41
CA ASN A 86 0.85 12.63 -1.29
C ASN A 86 1.10 12.33 0.20
N PHE A 87 0.83 11.10 0.59
CA PHE A 87 0.96 10.66 1.97
C PHE A 87 2.42 10.44 2.41
N ASN A 88 3.40 10.49 1.52
CA ASN A 88 4.80 10.52 1.95
C ASN A 88 5.10 11.78 2.77
N ASN A 89 4.49 12.91 2.39
CA ASN A 89 4.76 14.24 2.95
C ASN A 89 3.68 14.70 3.92
N ARG A 90 2.57 13.99 4.03
CA ARG A 90 1.43 14.38 4.85
C ARG A 90 1.09 13.28 5.85
N LYS A 91 1.17 13.61 7.15
CA LYS A 91 0.75 12.73 8.23
C LYS A 91 -0.78 12.69 8.30
N GLU A 92 -1.32 11.50 8.54
CA GLU A 92 -2.75 11.27 8.71
C GLU A 92 -3.02 10.56 10.04
N GLN A 93 -4.14 10.89 10.67
CA GLN A 93 -4.65 10.20 11.86
C GLN A 93 -5.59 9.07 11.46
N TYR A 94 -5.62 8.03 12.28
CA TYR A 94 -6.45 6.83 12.01
C TYR A 94 -7.92 7.17 11.76
N GLU A 95 -8.51 7.99 12.63
CA GLU A 95 -9.92 8.36 12.56
C GLU A 95 -10.25 9.18 11.31
N GLN A 96 -9.34 10.07 10.90
CA GLN A 96 -9.49 10.87 9.69
C GLN A 96 -9.43 10.02 8.43
N VAL A 97 -8.50 9.07 8.38
CA VAL A 97 -8.40 8.13 7.26
C VAL A 97 -9.65 7.27 7.18
N LEU A 98 -10.10 6.72 8.30
CA LEU A 98 -11.30 5.88 8.37
C LEU A 98 -12.55 6.67 7.94
N TYR A 99 -12.66 7.92 8.38
CA TYR A 99 -13.74 8.83 7.96
C TYR A 99 -13.70 9.05 6.44
N ALA A 100 -12.53 9.40 5.88
CA ALA A 100 -12.39 9.67 4.45
C ALA A 100 -12.71 8.45 3.58
N ILE A 101 -12.33 7.24 4.02
CA ILE A 101 -12.65 6.00 3.31
C ILE A 101 -14.17 5.77 3.27
N ARG A 102 -14.88 6.04 4.37
CA ARG A 102 -16.32 5.81 4.51
C ARG A 102 -17.16 6.88 3.84
N ASN A 103 -16.75 8.13 3.95
CA ASN A 103 -17.58 9.29 3.58
C ASN A 103 -17.09 10.02 2.32
N GLY A 104 -15.97 9.63 1.76
CA GLY A 104 -15.31 10.36 0.68
C GLY A 104 -14.33 11.44 1.18
N GLY A 105 -13.65 12.12 0.26
CA GLY A 105 -12.64 13.12 0.61
C GLY A 105 -13.21 14.38 1.27
N PHE A 106 -12.45 14.99 2.17
CA PHE A 106 -12.87 16.18 2.93
C PHE A 106 -13.13 17.45 2.12
N SER A 107 -12.66 17.53 0.88
CA SER A 107 -12.66 18.78 0.10
C SER A 107 -13.56 18.74 -1.14
N GLY A 108 -14.59 17.90 -1.15
CA GLY A 108 -15.41 17.69 -2.35
C GLY A 108 -14.60 17.13 -3.53
N ALA A 109 -13.43 16.58 -3.25
CA ALA A 109 -12.61 15.88 -4.23
C ALA A 109 -13.32 14.61 -4.71
N ILE A 110 -12.86 14.07 -5.84
CA ILE A 110 -13.45 12.89 -6.48
C ILE A 110 -13.00 11.61 -5.75
N MET A 111 -12.94 11.59 -4.44
CA MET A 111 -12.73 10.37 -3.67
C MET A 111 -14.11 9.75 -3.35
N PRO A 112 -14.45 8.60 -3.94
CA PRO A 112 -15.73 7.95 -3.69
C PRO A 112 -15.90 7.54 -2.23
N GLN A 113 -17.15 7.43 -1.80
CA GLN A 113 -17.48 6.86 -0.49
C GLN A 113 -17.32 5.34 -0.51
N ASN A 114 -17.09 4.76 0.66
CA ASN A 114 -17.08 3.31 0.88
C ASN A 114 -16.10 2.55 -0.05
N LEU A 115 -14.92 3.14 -0.35
CA LEU A 115 -13.86 2.48 -1.10
C LEU A 115 -13.39 1.17 -0.44
N ALA A 116 -13.59 1.08 0.86
CA ALA A 116 -13.46 -0.14 1.63
C ALA A 116 -14.47 -0.13 2.78
N VAL A 117 -14.93 -1.31 3.19
CA VAL A 117 -15.93 -1.49 4.25
C VAL A 117 -15.46 -2.52 5.28
N GLY A 118 -16.08 -2.50 6.46
CA GLY A 118 -15.76 -3.48 7.51
C GLY A 118 -14.28 -3.48 7.90
N GLN A 119 -13.68 -4.66 7.97
CA GLN A 119 -12.28 -4.85 8.37
C GLN A 119 -11.30 -4.25 7.36
N ASP A 120 -11.60 -4.29 6.06
CA ASP A 120 -10.78 -3.67 5.01
C ASP A 120 -10.55 -2.17 5.27
N ALA A 121 -11.58 -1.44 5.67
CA ALA A 121 -11.49 -0.03 6.00
C ALA A 121 -10.61 0.23 7.23
N VAL A 122 -10.72 -0.64 8.24
CA VAL A 122 -9.90 -0.59 9.46
C VAL A 122 -8.43 -0.85 9.13
N ASP A 123 -8.13 -1.87 8.34
CA ASP A 123 -6.76 -2.25 7.97
C ASP A 123 -6.10 -1.18 7.12
N LEU A 124 -6.83 -0.61 6.15
CA LEU A 124 -6.40 0.55 5.38
C LEU A 124 -6.07 1.76 6.28
N ALA A 125 -6.95 2.08 7.21
CA ALA A 125 -6.74 3.21 8.11
C ALA A 125 -5.53 2.99 9.03
N LYS A 126 -5.33 1.78 9.55
CA LYS A 126 -4.13 1.41 10.31
C LYS A 126 -2.86 1.56 9.49
N PHE A 127 -2.86 1.07 8.27
CA PHE A 127 -1.70 1.18 7.38
C PHE A 127 -1.37 2.64 7.08
N VAL A 128 -2.33 3.43 6.59
CA VAL A 128 -2.09 4.82 6.20
C VAL A 128 -1.66 5.66 7.41
N SER A 129 -2.34 5.58 8.54
CA SER A 129 -1.97 6.35 9.73
C SER A 129 -0.57 6.03 10.25
N ARG A 130 -0.09 4.80 10.06
CA ARG A 130 1.24 4.37 10.51
C ARG A 130 2.36 4.80 9.56
N TYR A 131 2.11 4.80 8.26
CA TYR A 131 3.14 5.01 7.23
C TYR A 131 3.10 6.40 6.57
N ALA A 132 1.99 7.12 6.68
CA ALA A 132 1.88 8.48 6.18
C ALA A 132 2.83 9.43 6.91
N GLY A 133 3.36 10.41 6.20
CA GLY A 133 4.26 11.45 6.72
C GLY A 133 5.69 10.96 6.99
N THR A 134 6.10 9.81 6.50
CA THR A 134 7.45 9.27 6.74
C THR A 134 8.57 10.08 6.07
N GLN A 135 8.24 10.89 5.06
CA GLN A 135 9.16 11.79 4.37
C GLN A 135 8.86 13.28 4.66
N ALA A 136 8.02 13.56 5.64
CA ALA A 136 7.71 14.94 6.02
C ALA A 136 8.96 15.62 6.58
N LYS A 137 9.30 16.78 6.03
CA LYS A 137 10.46 17.60 6.45
C LYS A 137 10.27 18.27 7.80
N SER A 138 9.04 18.40 8.26
CA SER A 138 8.66 18.98 9.55
C SER A 138 7.75 18.01 10.29
N PRO A 139 7.76 17.99 11.64
CA PRO A 139 6.74 17.24 12.35
C PRO A 139 5.37 17.75 11.92
N PRO A 140 4.40 16.86 11.76
CA PRO A 140 3.05 17.25 11.38
C PRO A 140 2.54 18.24 12.42
N GLY A 141 2.11 19.40 11.98
CA GLY A 141 1.33 20.29 12.82
C GLY A 141 0.11 19.54 13.36
N PRO A 142 -0.53 20.02 14.43
CA PRO A 142 -1.75 19.41 14.93
C PRO A 142 -2.70 19.24 13.74
N SER A 143 -3.05 18.01 13.46
CA SER A 143 -3.97 17.70 12.37
C SER A 143 -5.23 18.48 12.62
N GLY A 144 -5.57 19.39 11.72
CA GLY A 144 -6.80 20.15 11.88
C GLY A 144 -7.94 19.19 12.16
N SER A 145 -8.66 19.40 13.22
CA SER A 145 -9.90 18.72 13.50
C SER A 145 -10.74 18.74 12.22
N PRO A 146 -11.48 17.69 11.89
CA PRO A 146 -12.43 17.75 10.80
C PRO A 146 -13.27 19.01 11.00
N PRO A 147 -13.60 19.77 9.94
CA PRO A 147 -14.40 20.96 10.09
C PRO A 147 -15.66 20.60 10.89
N SER A 148 -15.80 21.22 12.04
CA SER A 148 -17.01 21.13 12.86
C SER A 148 -18.11 21.82 12.09
N GLY A 149 -18.87 21.08 11.32
CA GLY A 149 -19.95 21.65 10.55
C GLY A 149 -20.37 20.79 9.38
N PHE A 150 -20.93 19.64 9.67
CA PHE A 150 -21.92 18.97 8.81
C PHE A 150 -23.00 18.41 9.72
#